data_0d51c0010d982853769e872f438bcd96
#
_entry.id   0d51c0010d982853769e872f438bcd96
#
_cell.length_a   1.000
_cell.length_b   1.000
_cell.length_c   1.000
_cell.angle_alpha   90.00
_cell.angle_beta   90.00
_cell.angle_gamma   90.00
#
_symmetry.space_group_name_H-M   'P 1'
#
loop_
_entity.id
_entity.type
_entity.pdbx_description
1 polymer ?
#
loop_
_entity_poly.entity_id
_entity_poly.type
_entity_poly.pdbx_seq_one_letter_code
_entity_poly.pdbx_strand_id
1 'polypeptide(L)'
;MLSSSEEEGGGGHSHAHDGNNKNEHRKKGGRGEGEEKHEQSLNVKAVYLETLSDTIGAAGVILAGIIMLTTKFYLADPLISIGLALFMLPRTWSIIKKAIHILMEGSPSNISHEEIKEAILQIKGVTGVFELHIWSITSGMHALSAHVVIIDTNKSQTILQEINSTLEKKFGITHATIQIEKYHSESGRF
;
A
#
# COMPACT_ATOMS: atom_id res chain seq x y z
N MET A 1 -27.01 -61.01 -18.22
CA MET A 1 -27.44 -61.72 -17.02
C MET A 1 -27.44 -60.70 -15.90
N LEU A 2 -28.56 -60.07 -15.60
CA LEU A 2 -29.52 -60.45 -14.57
C LEU A 2 -28.87 -60.19 -13.18
N SER A 3 -29.33 -59.39 -12.23
CA SER A 3 -30.69 -58.97 -11.85
C SER A 3 -30.50 -58.11 -10.60
N SER A 4 -31.09 -56.89 -10.50
CA SER A 4 -32.28 -56.60 -9.64
C SER A 4 -32.14 -56.95 -8.15
N SER A 5 -32.34 -56.00 -7.23
CA SER A 5 -33.59 -55.49 -6.60
C SER A 5 -33.19 -54.73 -5.36
N GLU A 6 -33.63 -53.43 -5.11
CA GLU A 6 -34.84 -53.07 -4.33
C GLU A 6 -34.89 -53.65 -2.92
N GLU A 7 -34.95 -52.80 -1.87
CA GLU A 7 -36.06 -52.17 -1.15
C GLU A 7 -35.55 -51.49 0.11
N GLU A 8 -35.90 -50.25 0.37
CA GLU A 8 -36.95 -49.68 1.25
C GLU A 8 -36.75 -49.83 2.78
N GLY A 9 -37.03 -48.74 3.46
CA GLY A 9 -37.38 -48.66 4.87
C GLY A 9 -36.56 -47.57 5.61
N GLY A 10 -36.97 -46.37 5.88
CA GLY A 10 -38.13 -45.96 6.62
C GLY A 10 -37.70 -45.72 8.07
N GLY A 11 -37.68 -44.45 8.55
CA GLY A 11 -37.52 -44.20 9.98
C GLY A 11 -37.10 -42.75 10.30
N GLY A 12 -38.08 -41.86 10.41
CA GLY A 12 -37.88 -40.53 10.95
C GLY A 12 -37.64 -40.56 12.45
N HIS A 13 -36.77 -39.69 12.92
CA HIS A 13 -36.84 -39.16 14.27
C HIS A 13 -36.44 -37.68 14.27
N SER A 14 -37.42 -36.85 14.49
CA SER A 14 -37.36 -35.48 14.95
C SER A 14 -36.74 -35.40 16.34
N HIS A 15 -35.70 -34.66 16.51
CA HIS A 15 -35.36 -34.04 17.79
C HIS A 15 -34.99 -32.57 17.56
N ALA A 16 -35.92 -31.73 17.96
CA ALA A 16 -35.69 -30.35 18.26
C ALA A 16 -34.75 -30.25 19.47
N HIS A 17 -33.66 -29.55 19.33
CA HIS A 17 -32.96 -28.91 20.45
C HIS A 17 -32.66 -27.47 20.10
N ASP A 18 -33.46 -26.66 20.71
CA ASP A 18 -33.27 -25.27 21.06
C ASP A 18 -31.91 -25.09 21.78
N GLY A 19 -31.13 -24.11 21.41
CA GLY A 19 -29.79 -23.87 21.97
C GLY A 19 -29.16 -22.61 21.40
N ASN A 20 -29.80 -21.50 21.68
CA ASN A 20 -29.23 -20.15 21.88
C ASN A 20 -27.68 -20.14 21.94
N ASN A 21 -27.02 -19.76 20.85
CA ASN A 21 -25.67 -19.23 20.89
C ASN A 21 -25.61 -17.88 20.20
N LYS A 22 -25.82 -16.84 21.02
CA LYS A 22 -25.71 -15.44 20.68
C LYS A 22 -24.23 -15.08 20.40
N ASN A 23 -24.01 -14.53 19.20
CA ASN A 23 -23.18 -13.35 18.96
C ASN A 23 -21.87 -13.21 19.75
N GLU A 24 -20.78 -13.77 19.23
CA GLU A 24 -19.43 -13.27 19.46
C GLU A 24 -18.58 -13.35 18.18
N HIS A 25 -19.00 -12.72 17.11
CA HIS A 25 -18.16 -12.47 15.95
C HIS A 25 -18.53 -11.14 15.31
N ARG A 26 -18.21 -10.05 15.99
CA ARG A 26 -18.22 -8.73 15.33
C ARG A 26 -17.45 -7.68 16.12
N LYS A 27 -16.13 -7.74 16.07
CA LYS A 27 -15.26 -6.57 16.30
C LYS A 27 -13.80 -6.88 15.91
N LYS A 28 -13.55 -7.10 14.62
CA LYS A 28 -12.20 -7.00 14.03
C LYS A 28 -12.33 -6.63 12.55
N GLY A 29 -12.57 -5.38 12.25
CA GLY A 29 -12.68 -4.90 10.89
C GLY A 29 -12.82 -3.40 10.74
N GLY A 30 -12.67 -2.62 11.82
CA GLY A 30 -13.05 -1.21 11.80
C GLY A 30 -11.93 -0.20 11.49
N ARG A 31 -10.69 -0.62 11.32
CA ARG A 31 -9.59 0.34 11.12
C ARG A 31 -9.00 0.33 9.71
N GLY A 32 -8.96 -0.81 9.04
CA GLY A 32 -8.48 -0.90 7.64
C GLY A 32 -9.47 -0.35 6.61
N GLU A 33 -10.77 -0.59 6.79
CA GLU A 33 -11.80 -0.13 5.84
C GLU A 33 -11.98 1.41 5.81
N GLY A 34 -11.62 2.10 6.88
CA GLY A 34 -11.66 3.57 6.96
C GLY A 34 -10.51 4.23 6.21
N GLU A 35 -9.32 3.68 6.31
CA GLU A 35 -8.11 4.18 5.66
C GLU A 35 -8.14 3.89 4.15
N GLU A 36 -8.52 2.70 3.72
CA GLU A 36 -8.68 2.37 2.30
C GLU A 36 -9.74 3.23 1.61
N LYS A 37 -10.88 3.51 2.25
CA LYS A 37 -11.90 4.41 1.72
C LYS A 37 -11.44 5.85 1.64
N HIS A 38 -10.59 6.29 2.56
CA HIS A 38 -10.04 7.64 2.54
C HIS A 38 -9.00 7.81 1.44
N GLU A 39 -8.12 6.83 1.24
CA GLU A 39 -7.14 6.85 0.14
C GLU A 39 -7.80 6.74 -1.23
N GLN A 40 -8.81 5.88 -1.39
CA GLN A 40 -9.61 5.80 -2.61
C GLN A 40 -10.33 7.12 -2.90
N SER A 41 -10.86 7.79 -1.88
CA SER A 41 -11.54 9.07 -2.06
C SER A 41 -10.58 10.20 -2.47
N LEU A 42 -9.36 10.20 -1.98
CA LEU A 42 -8.31 11.16 -2.35
C LEU A 42 -7.83 10.92 -3.80
N ASN A 43 -7.68 9.66 -4.18
CA ASN A 43 -7.30 9.28 -5.54
C ASN A 43 -8.37 9.68 -6.55
N VAL A 44 -9.64 9.43 -6.26
CA VAL A 44 -10.77 9.84 -7.10
C VAL A 44 -10.84 11.37 -7.23
N LYS A 45 -10.63 12.10 -6.13
CA LYS A 45 -10.57 13.59 -6.17
C LYS A 45 -9.40 14.09 -7.02
N ALA A 46 -8.24 13.44 -6.92
CA ALA A 46 -7.08 13.82 -7.72
C ALA A 46 -7.35 13.62 -9.22
N VAL A 47 -7.91 12.47 -9.62
CA VAL A 47 -8.29 12.17 -11.01
C VAL A 47 -9.37 13.13 -11.50
N TYR A 48 -10.37 13.44 -10.66
CA TYR A 48 -11.42 14.39 -11.01
C TYR A 48 -10.87 15.79 -11.27
N LEU A 49 -10.01 16.30 -10.39
CA LEU A 49 -9.35 17.61 -10.57
C LEU A 49 -8.46 17.62 -11.81
N GLU A 50 -7.84 16.49 -12.14
CA GLU A 50 -7.06 16.33 -13.34
C GLU A 50 -7.91 16.46 -14.59
N THR A 51 -8.97 15.66 -14.68
CA THR A 51 -9.91 15.68 -15.80
C THR A 51 -10.56 17.05 -15.96
N LEU A 52 -10.92 17.69 -14.85
CA LEU A 52 -11.49 19.03 -14.87
C LEU A 52 -10.51 20.08 -15.42
N SER A 53 -9.24 20.02 -15.02
CA SER A 53 -8.19 20.91 -15.52
C SER A 53 -7.96 20.74 -17.03
N ASP A 54 -7.95 19.49 -17.50
CA ASP A 54 -7.80 19.18 -18.93
C ASP A 54 -9.02 19.67 -19.74
N THR A 55 -10.22 19.52 -19.19
CA THR A 55 -11.46 20.03 -19.81
C THR A 55 -11.46 21.54 -19.92
N ILE A 56 -11.03 22.25 -18.87
CA ILE A 56 -10.90 23.72 -18.88
C ILE A 56 -9.85 24.15 -19.91
N GLY A 57 -8.72 23.44 -20.00
CA GLY A 57 -7.68 23.67 -21.00
C GLY A 57 -8.21 23.52 -22.42
N ALA A 58 -8.94 22.42 -22.69
CA ALA A 58 -9.55 22.17 -23.99
C ALA A 58 -10.59 23.24 -24.36
N ALA A 59 -11.43 23.65 -23.40
CA ALA A 59 -12.39 24.75 -23.64
C ALA A 59 -11.67 26.08 -23.98
N GLY A 60 -10.55 26.36 -23.30
CA GLY A 60 -9.70 27.53 -23.61
C GLY A 60 -9.17 27.52 -25.04
N VAL A 61 -8.72 26.37 -25.55
CA VAL A 61 -8.24 26.20 -26.91
C VAL A 61 -9.38 26.44 -27.93
N ILE A 62 -10.58 25.91 -27.66
CA ILE A 62 -11.74 26.12 -28.51
C ILE A 62 -12.12 27.60 -28.57
N LEU A 63 -12.16 28.29 -27.43
CA LEU A 63 -12.43 29.74 -27.39
C LEU A 63 -11.38 30.55 -28.13
N ALA A 64 -10.11 30.18 -28.02
CA ALA A 64 -9.02 30.79 -28.77
C ALA A 64 -9.22 30.65 -30.29
N GLY A 65 -9.60 29.45 -30.75
CA GLY A 65 -9.91 29.18 -32.14
C GLY A 65 -11.07 30.06 -32.66
N ILE A 66 -12.14 30.22 -31.88
CA ILE A 66 -13.27 31.08 -32.23
C ILE A 66 -12.84 32.55 -32.34
N ILE A 67 -12.05 33.04 -31.36
CA ILE A 67 -11.53 34.42 -31.38
C ILE A 67 -10.66 34.63 -32.60
N MET A 68 -9.78 33.71 -32.94
CA MET A 68 -8.92 33.80 -34.12
C MET A 68 -9.71 33.84 -35.42
N LEU A 69 -10.77 33.04 -35.56
CA LEU A 69 -11.63 33.02 -36.74
C LEU A 69 -12.42 34.32 -36.91
N THR A 70 -12.86 34.95 -35.82
CA THR A 70 -13.69 36.15 -35.86
C THR A 70 -12.88 37.44 -35.96
N THR A 71 -11.73 37.51 -35.28
CA THR A 71 -10.92 38.74 -35.15
C THR A 71 -9.71 38.75 -36.08
N LYS A 72 -9.34 37.61 -36.70
CA LYS A 72 -8.10 37.44 -37.48
C LYS A 72 -6.83 37.72 -36.65
N PHE A 73 -6.92 37.64 -35.31
CA PHE A 73 -5.82 37.89 -34.40
C PHE A 73 -4.99 36.63 -34.25
N TYR A 74 -4.09 36.37 -35.18
CA TYR A 74 -3.28 35.15 -35.25
C TYR A 74 -2.26 35.02 -34.12
N LEU A 75 -1.97 36.06 -33.37
CA LEU A 75 -1.09 36.00 -32.20
C LEU A 75 -1.76 35.34 -30.96
N ALA A 76 -3.07 35.16 -30.98
CA ALA A 76 -3.78 34.50 -29.89
C ALA A 76 -3.34 33.04 -29.71
N ASP A 77 -3.12 32.29 -30.78
CA ASP A 77 -2.72 30.89 -30.75
C ASP A 77 -1.36 30.66 -30.07
N PRO A 78 -0.25 31.31 -30.47
CA PRO A 78 1.02 31.14 -29.77
C PRO A 78 0.98 31.62 -28.30
N LEU A 79 0.23 32.67 -28.00
CA LEU A 79 0.12 33.15 -26.59
C LEU A 79 -0.60 32.16 -25.68
N ILE A 80 -1.71 31.57 -26.18
CA ILE A 80 -2.47 30.58 -25.44
C ILE A 80 -1.66 29.27 -25.32
N SER A 81 -0.98 28.85 -26.38
CA SER A 81 -0.11 27.68 -26.37
C SER A 81 1.02 27.80 -25.35
N ILE A 82 1.66 28.97 -25.25
CA ILE A 82 2.67 29.26 -24.23
C ILE A 82 2.04 29.25 -22.84
N GLY A 83 0.88 29.85 -22.64
CA GLY A 83 0.16 29.86 -21.37
C GLY A 83 -0.19 28.45 -20.89
N LEU A 84 -0.69 27.59 -21.79
CA LEU A 84 -0.98 26.19 -21.49
C LEU A 84 0.28 25.40 -21.16
N ALA A 85 1.36 25.59 -21.91
CA ALA A 85 2.63 24.95 -21.63
C ALA A 85 3.16 25.32 -20.24
N LEU A 86 3.16 26.61 -19.89
CA LEU A 86 3.57 27.09 -18.58
C LEU A 86 2.66 26.57 -17.45
N PHE A 87 1.39 26.39 -17.69
CA PHE A 87 0.43 25.82 -16.74
C PHE A 87 0.69 24.33 -16.50
N MET A 88 1.06 23.56 -17.54
CA MET A 88 1.30 22.12 -17.43
C MET A 88 2.67 21.77 -16.83
N LEU A 89 3.69 22.60 -17.02
CA LEU A 89 5.06 22.33 -16.56
C LEU A 89 5.19 21.98 -15.08
N PRO A 90 4.61 22.72 -14.11
CA PRO A 90 4.77 22.42 -12.69
C PRO A 90 4.19 21.07 -12.29
N ARG A 91 3.09 20.69 -12.94
CA ARG A 91 2.39 19.42 -12.70
C ARG A 91 3.21 18.24 -13.20
N THR A 92 3.67 18.32 -14.46
CA THR A 92 4.53 17.31 -15.08
C THR A 92 5.81 17.13 -14.27
N TRP A 93 6.41 18.21 -13.78
CA TRP A 93 7.60 18.18 -12.93
C TRP A 93 7.38 17.44 -11.61
N SER A 94 6.22 17.61 -10.98
CA SER A 94 5.85 16.88 -9.76
C SER A 94 5.77 15.38 -9.99
N ILE A 95 5.18 14.95 -11.12
CA ILE A 95 5.07 13.54 -11.48
C ILE A 95 6.45 12.94 -11.76
N ILE A 96 7.29 13.65 -12.50
CA ILE A 96 8.66 13.23 -12.81
C ILE A 96 9.47 13.04 -11.51
N LYS A 97 9.40 14.00 -10.58
CA LYS A 97 10.09 13.89 -9.29
C LYS A 97 9.65 12.64 -8.50
N LYS A 98 8.36 12.34 -8.46
CA LYS A 98 7.85 11.14 -7.80
C LYS A 98 8.33 9.86 -8.48
N ALA A 99 8.30 9.83 -9.82
CA ALA A 99 8.78 8.68 -10.58
C ALA A 99 10.29 8.43 -10.34
N ILE A 100 11.10 9.50 -10.39
CA ILE A 100 12.53 9.40 -10.11
C ILE A 100 12.76 8.91 -8.67
N HIS A 101 12.03 9.44 -7.69
CA HIS A 101 12.18 9.02 -6.29
C HIS A 101 11.91 7.52 -6.10
N ILE A 102 10.88 6.99 -6.76
CA ILE A 102 10.55 5.55 -6.75
C ILE A 102 11.65 4.75 -7.47
N LEU A 103 12.09 5.18 -8.66
CA LEU A 103 13.13 4.48 -9.43
C LEU A 103 14.50 4.47 -8.72
N MET A 104 14.78 5.47 -7.91
CA MET A 104 15.99 5.54 -7.09
C MET A 104 15.86 4.83 -5.74
N GLU A 105 14.82 4.02 -5.56
CA GLU A 105 14.54 3.31 -4.30
C GLU A 105 14.50 4.26 -3.09
N GLY A 106 13.93 5.45 -3.29
CA GLY A 106 13.87 6.47 -2.26
C GLY A 106 13.08 6.01 -1.03
N SER A 107 13.61 6.32 0.15
CA SER A 107 12.94 6.04 1.41
C SER A 107 11.60 6.81 1.49
N PRO A 108 10.51 6.15 1.90
CA PRO A 108 9.23 6.82 2.05
C PRO A 108 9.30 7.88 3.16
N SER A 109 8.79 9.09 2.86
CA SER A 109 8.85 10.23 3.77
C SER A 109 7.95 10.11 5.01
N ASN A 110 7.00 9.19 4.98
CA ASN A 110 6.01 8.95 6.04
C ASN A 110 6.37 7.79 6.98
N ILE A 111 7.54 7.15 6.80
CA ILE A 111 7.98 6.01 7.61
C ILE A 111 9.33 6.35 8.23
N SER A 112 9.40 6.34 9.55
CA SER A 112 10.65 6.56 10.30
C SER A 112 11.44 5.25 10.45
N HIS A 113 12.71 5.29 10.08
CA HIS A 113 13.64 4.18 10.29
C HIS A 113 13.80 3.86 11.77
N GLU A 114 13.84 4.89 12.61
CA GLU A 114 13.97 4.76 14.06
C GLU A 114 12.79 4.03 14.68
N GLU A 115 11.54 4.41 14.28
CA GLU A 115 10.33 3.79 14.79
C GLU A 115 10.24 2.29 14.44
N ILE A 116 10.64 1.93 13.21
CA ILE A 116 10.69 0.53 12.79
C ILE A 116 11.76 -0.22 13.57
N LYS A 117 12.94 0.33 13.70
CA LYS A 117 14.05 -0.26 14.45
C LYS A 117 13.65 -0.52 15.90
N GLU A 118 13.05 0.46 16.56
CA GLU A 118 12.54 0.33 17.91
C GLU A 118 11.45 -0.75 18.02
N ALA A 119 10.51 -0.77 17.09
CA ALA A 119 9.44 -1.75 17.07
C ALA A 119 9.97 -3.19 16.94
N ILE A 120 11.02 -3.41 16.15
CA ILE A 120 11.65 -4.72 16.00
C ILE A 120 12.46 -5.07 17.28
N LEU A 121 13.17 -4.12 17.87
CA LEU A 121 13.93 -4.31 19.10
C LEU A 121 13.06 -4.66 20.31
N GLN A 122 11.79 -4.25 20.33
CA GLN A 122 10.83 -4.61 21.39
C GLN A 122 10.38 -6.07 21.34
N ILE A 123 10.65 -6.79 20.24
CA ILE A 123 10.27 -8.19 20.09
C ILE A 123 11.18 -9.07 20.97
N LYS A 124 10.57 -9.94 21.76
CA LYS A 124 11.28 -10.79 22.70
C LYS A 124 12.26 -11.73 21.99
N GLY A 125 13.53 -11.63 22.34
CA GLY A 125 14.60 -12.45 21.78
C GLY A 125 15.43 -11.77 20.71
N VAL A 126 15.04 -10.57 20.25
CA VAL A 126 15.83 -9.70 19.39
C VAL A 126 16.81 -8.91 20.27
N THR A 127 18.07 -8.83 19.84
CA THR A 127 19.14 -8.09 20.53
C THR A 127 19.73 -6.98 19.70
N GLY A 128 19.54 -7.02 18.38
CA GLY A 128 20.08 -5.98 17.49
C GLY A 128 19.37 -5.95 16.14
N VAL A 129 19.35 -4.78 15.54
CA VAL A 129 18.86 -4.55 14.17
C VAL A 129 19.90 -3.72 13.45
N PHE A 130 20.40 -4.23 12.33
CA PHE A 130 21.46 -3.62 11.52
C PHE A 130 21.04 -3.59 10.06
N GLU A 131 21.66 -2.73 9.26
CA GLU A 131 21.45 -2.62 7.82
C GLU A 131 19.96 -2.54 7.45
N LEU A 132 19.22 -1.71 8.21
CA LEU A 132 17.80 -1.48 7.95
C LEU A 132 17.67 -0.55 6.73
N HIS A 133 17.16 -1.10 5.64
CA HIS A 133 16.84 -0.37 4.41
C HIS A 133 15.35 -0.41 4.15
N ILE A 134 14.78 0.73 3.78
CA ILE A 134 13.36 0.87 3.48
C ILE A 134 13.24 1.66 2.19
N TRP A 135 12.51 1.13 1.22
CA TRP A 135 12.29 1.80 -0.07
C TRP A 135 10.86 1.63 -0.58
N SER A 136 10.48 2.47 -1.52
CA SER A 136 9.19 2.41 -2.17
C SER A 136 9.26 1.60 -3.47
N ILE A 137 8.44 0.55 -3.59
CA ILE A 137 8.28 -0.21 -4.84
C ILE A 137 7.34 0.55 -5.78
N THR A 138 6.26 1.10 -5.22
CA THR A 138 5.28 1.94 -5.91
C THR A 138 4.59 2.86 -4.91
N SER A 139 3.69 3.73 -5.37
CA SER A 139 2.90 4.58 -4.47
C SER A 139 2.08 3.72 -3.49
N GLY A 140 2.37 3.84 -2.19
CA GLY A 140 1.68 3.10 -1.13
C GLY A 140 2.17 1.67 -0.88
N MET A 141 3.17 1.16 -1.64
CA MET A 141 3.76 -0.15 -1.40
C MET A 141 5.24 0.02 -1.07
N HIS A 142 5.63 -0.40 0.12
CA HIS A 142 6.99 -0.28 0.64
C HIS A 142 7.61 -1.65 0.87
N ALA A 143 8.90 -1.74 0.66
CA ALA A 143 9.71 -2.91 0.99
C ALA A 143 10.75 -2.56 2.05
N LEU A 144 11.20 -3.59 2.76
CA LEU A 144 12.18 -3.49 3.82
C LEU A 144 13.18 -4.64 3.73
N SER A 145 14.44 -4.35 3.97
CA SER A 145 15.45 -5.37 4.31
C SER A 145 16.13 -5.00 5.62
N ALA A 146 16.42 -6.00 6.44
CA ALA A 146 17.13 -5.80 7.70
C ALA A 146 17.89 -7.06 8.13
N HIS A 147 18.99 -6.86 8.86
CA HIS A 147 19.69 -7.89 9.60
C HIS A 147 19.26 -7.82 11.07
N VAL A 148 18.73 -8.93 11.57
CA VAL A 148 18.19 -9.02 12.94
C VAL A 148 18.96 -10.07 13.73
N VAL A 149 19.60 -9.64 14.80
CA VAL A 149 20.35 -10.51 15.69
C VAL A 149 19.44 -11.04 16.80
N ILE A 150 19.43 -12.36 16.97
CA ILE A 150 18.62 -13.03 17.98
C ILE A 150 19.46 -13.87 18.93
N ILE A 151 18.94 -14.12 20.15
CA ILE A 151 19.60 -14.92 21.19
C ILE A 151 19.52 -16.41 20.84
N ASP A 152 18.34 -16.89 20.47
CA ASP A 152 18.02 -18.31 20.30
C ASP A 152 17.54 -18.61 18.88
N THR A 153 18.40 -19.22 18.08
CA THR A 153 18.12 -19.57 16.69
C THR A 153 16.99 -20.61 16.54
N ASN A 154 16.68 -21.40 17.57
CA ASN A 154 15.54 -22.32 17.52
C ASN A 154 14.19 -21.59 17.45
N LYS A 155 14.16 -20.32 17.83
CA LYS A 155 12.98 -19.46 17.79
C LYS A 155 12.94 -18.54 16.56
N SER A 156 13.88 -18.70 15.63
CA SER A 156 14.00 -17.84 14.46
C SER A 156 12.69 -17.69 13.68
N GLN A 157 11.99 -18.78 13.44
CA GLN A 157 10.72 -18.77 12.69
C GLN A 157 9.61 -18.02 13.44
N THR A 158 9.52 -18.18 14.76
CA THR A 158 8.52 -17.48 15.58
C THR A 158 8.80 -15.98 15.61
N ILE A 159 10.07 -15.61 15.81
CA ILE A 159 10.50 -14.20 15.82
C ILE A 159 10.27 -13.57 14.45
N LEU A 160 10.59 -14.28 13.36
CA LEU A 160 10.35 -13.80 12.00
C LEU A 160 8.86 -13.51 11.74
N GLN A 161 7.98 -14.41 12.19
CA GLN A 161 6.53 -14.21 12.07
C GLN A 161 6.04 -12.98 12.87
N GLU A 162 6.60 -12.79 14.07
CA GLU A 162 6.26 -11.65 14.92
C GLU A 162 6.75 -10.33 14.31
N ILE A 163 7.97 -10.31 13.74
CA ILE A 163 8.49 -9.15 13.00
C ILE A 163 7.57 -8.82 11.83
N ASN A 164 7.28 -9.78 10.95
CA ASN A 164 6.43 -9.56 9.78
C ASN A 164 5.03 -9.06 10.18
N SER A 165 4.41 -9.65 11.20
CA SER A 165 3.12 -9.20 11.72
C SER A 165 3.17 -7.78 12.29
N THR A 166 4.28 -7.40 12.92
CA THR A 166 4.47 -6.04 13.46
C THR A 166 4.65 -5.03 12.34
N LEU A 167 5.46 -5.35 11.33
CA LEU A 167 5.69 -4.52 10.16
C LEU A 167 4.41 -4.28 9.36
N GLU A 168 3.63 -5.33 9.13
CA GLU A 168 2.35 -5.24 8.42
C GLU A 168 1.32 -4.41 9.21
N LYS A 169 1.12 -4.71 10.49
CA LYS A 169 0.06 -4.07 11.30
C LYS A 169 0.34 -2.64 11.69
N LYS A 170 1.61 -2.30 11.98
CA LYS A 170 1.98 -0.95 12.46
C LYS A 170 2.38 -0.01 11.33
N PHE A 171 3.04 -0.55 10.29
CA PHE A 171 3.68 0.26 9.24
C PHE A 171 3.14 -0.02 7.84
N GLY A 172 2.26 -1.02 7.66
CA GLY A 172 1.73 -1.40 6.35
C GLY A 172 2.77 -2.01 5.41
N ILE A 173 3.90 -2.50 5.94
CA ILE A 173 4.98 -3.10 5.14
C ILE A 173 4.71 -4.60 5.03
N THR A 174 4.34 -5.05 3.84
CA THR A 174 4.05 -6.47 3.52
C THR A 174 5.21 -7.18 2.84
N HIS A 175 6.17 -6.43 2.28
CA HIS A 175 7.35 -6.96 1.61
C HIS A 175 8.59 -6.72 2.48
N ALA A 176 8.89 -7.68 3.37
CA ALA A 176 10.07 -7.62 4.22
C ALA A 176 10.98 -8.82 3.98
N THR A 177 12.27 -8.54 3.80
CA THR A 177 13.35 -9.54 3.76
C THR A 177 14.19 -9.40 5.02
N ILE A 178 14.06 -10.35 5.94
CA ILE A 178 14.77 -10.33 7.21
C ILE A 178 15.81 -11.43 7.24
N GLN A 179 17.07 -11.05 7.35
CA GLN A 179 18.14 -11.97 7.61
C GLN A 179 18.31 -12.12 9.11
N ILE A 180 18.15 -13.35 9.62
CA ILE A 180 18.31 -13.63 11.04
C ILE A 180 19.74 -14.10 11.31
N GLU A 181 20.38 -13.46 12.28
CA GLU A 181 21.73 -13.73 12.70
C GLU A 181 21.79 -14.15 14.17
N LYS A 182 22.74 -15.03 14.47
CA LYS A 182 22.98 -15.45 15.85
C LYS A 182 23.86 -14.43 16.56
N TYR A 183 23.51 -14.08 17.77
CA TYR A 183 24.38 -13.28 18.63
C TYR A 183 25.72 -14.01 18.87
N HIS A 184 26.83 -13.41 18.44
CA HIS A 184 28.17 -13.86 18.74
C HIS A 184 28.82 -12.88 19.73
N SER A 185 29.11 -13.34 20.95
CA SER A 185 29.69 -12.49 22.00
C SER A 185 31.16 -12.11 21.77
N GLU A 186 31.82 -12.66 20.72
CA GLU A 186 33.27 -12.57 20.57
C GLU A 186 33.78 -11.74 19.39
N SER A 187 32.92 -11.18 18.53
CA SER A 187 33.41 -10.33 17.42
C SER A 187 32.66 -9.01 17.34
N GLY A 188 33.25 -7.99 17.94
CA GLY A 188 32.89 -6.60 17.71
C GLY A 188 33.22 -6.15 16.28
N ARG A 189 32.65 -6.79 15.28
CA ARG A 189 32.68 -6.40 13.88
C ARG A 189 31.27 -6.45 13.32
N PHE A 190 30.66 -5.29 13.31
CA PHE A 190 29.66 -4.89 12.33
C PHE A 190 30.04 -3.52 11.82
#